data_c64d01c510c73313d5800c3fa94d4036
#
_entry.id   c64d01c510c73313d5800c3fa94d4036
#
_cell.length_a   1.000
_cell.length_b   1.000
_cell.length_c   1.000
_cell.angle_alpha   90.00
_cell.angle_beta   90.00
_cell.angle_gamma   90.00
#
_symmetry.space_group_name_H-M   'P 1'
#
loop_
_entity.id
_entity.type
_entity.pdbx_description
1 polymer ?
#
loop_
_entity_poly.entity_id
_entity_poly.type
_entity_poly.pdbx_seq_one_letter_code
_entity_poly.pdbx_strand_id
1 'polypeptide(L)'
;MFFSLIIPVYNRPDEVDELLMSLSQMEYHDVYEIVIIEDGSTIKCQEVLEKYADKLNISYYFKPNSGPGDSRNFGMEKARGNYFIIFDSDCIIPANYLIEVENALKETYVDCFGGPDKALDSFSDIQKAINFAMTSFLTTGGIRGGSEKIGKFQPRSFNMGLSRRAFEVSKGFGNIHPGEDPDLSIRLWELGFETRLIPQAYVYHKRRIDWEKFAIQ
;
A
#
# COMPACT_ATOMS: atom_id res chain seq x y z
N MET A 1 -3.66 12.74 13.41
CA MET A 1 -3.79 11.26 13.27
C MET A 1 -2.39 10.69 13.35
N PHE A 2 -2.17 9.46 13.89
CA PHE A 2 -0.84 8.86 13.88
C PHE A 2 -0.82 7.72 12.85
N PHE A 3 -0.15 7.96 11.73
CA PHE A 3 -0.03 6.98 10.65
C PHE A 3 1.14 6.02 10.86
N SER A 4 0.92 4.74 10.55
CA SER A 4 1.97 3.73 10.39
C SER A 4 1.95 3.21 8.96
N LEU A 5 3.06 3.40 8.24
CA LEU A 5 3.23 2.90 6.88
C LEU A 5 3.74 1.45 6.95
N ILE A 6 2.97 0.51 6.44
CA ILE A 6 3.22 -0.94 6.54
C ILE A 6 3.74 -1.44 5.19
N ILE A 7 4.96 -1.95 5.17
CA ILE A 7 5.67 -2.30 3.92
C ILE A 7 6.20 -3.74 4.04
N PRO A 8 5.50 -4.74 3.47
CA PRO A 8 6.03 -6.09 3.34
C PRO A 8 7.08 -6.14 2.23
N VAL A 9 8.17 -6.86 2.47
CA VAL A 9 9.32 -6.96 1.56
C VAL A 9 9.72 -8.42 1.39
N TYR A 10 9.99 -8.84 0.15
CA TYR A 10 10.57 -10.14 -0.14
C TYR A 10 11.56 -10.06 -1.31
N ASN A 11 12.88 -10.14 -1.02
CA ASN A 11 13.98 -10.11 -2.02
C ASN A 11 13.98 -8.87 -2.94
N ARG A 12 13.78 -7.65 -2.37
CA ARG A 12 13.60 -6.41 -3.16
C ARG A 12 14.29 -5.18 -2.58
N PRO A 13 15.60 -5.26 -2.27
CA PRO A 13 16.30 -4.13 -1.66
C PRO A 13 16.30 -2.87 -2.54
N ASP A 14 16.41 -3.01 -3.88
CA ASP A 14 16.45 -1.87 -4.79
C ASP A 14 15.10 -1.12 -4.85
N GLU A 15 13.99 -1.86 -4.83
CA GLU A 15 12.64 -1.25 -4.79
C GLU A 15 12.40 -0.55 -3.44
N VAL A 16 12.89 -1.13 -2.34
CA VAL A 16 12.84 -0.50 -1.01
C VAL A 16 13.65 0.79 -0.99
N ASP A 17 14.83 0.86 -1.64
CA ASP A 17 15.64 2.08 -1.75
C ASP A 17 14.85 3.21 -2.46
N GLU A 18 14.23 2.90 -3.60
CA GLU A 18 13.41 3.86 -4.35
C GLU A 18 12.19 4.34 -3.53
N LEU A 19 11.50 3.42 -2.84
CA LEU A 19 10.38 3.75 -1.96
C LEU A 19 10.81 4.67 -0.81
N LEU A 20 11.89 4.33 -0.08
CA LEU A 20 12.38 5.12 1.03
C LEU A 20 12.93 6.47 0.58
N MET A 21 13.53 6.56 -0.61
CA MET A 21 13.91 7.82 -1.21
C MET A 21 12.69 8.72 -1.39
N SER A 22 11.58 8.21 -1.92
CA SER A 22 10.34 8.98 -2.07
C SER A 22 9.75 9.39 -0.72
N LEU A 23 9.74 8.50 0.27
CA LEU A 23 9.28 8.81 1.62
C LEU A 23 10.15 9.85 2.34
N SER A 24 11.46 9.89 2.04
CA SER A 24 12.36 10.91 2.59
C SER A 24 12.09 12.33 2.06
N GLN A 25 11.29 12.44 1.00
CA GLN A 25 10.85 13.70 0.40
C GLN A 25 9.43 14.10 0.82
N MET A 26 8.84 13.36 1.77
CA MET A 26 7.48 13.63 2.25
C MET A 26 7.40 15.02 2.91
N GLU A 27 6.41 15.82 2.50
CA GLU A 27 6.17 17.17 3.03
C GLU A 27 5.30 17.17 4.31
N TYR A 28 4.96 16.00 4.82
CA TYR A 28 4.15 15.84 6.02
C TYR A 28 4.96 16.07 7.29
N HIS A 29 4.53 17.02 8.12
CA HIS A 29 5.29 17.49 9.30
C HIS A 29 4.87 16.83 10.63
N ASP A 30 3.71 16.19 10.68
CA ASP A 30 3.29 15.44 11.84
C ASP A 30 4.02 14.09 11.95
N VAL A 31 4.01 13.50 13.14
CA VAL A 31 4.74 12.25 13.40
C VAL A 31 4.05 11.07 12.71
N TYR A 32 4.81 10.31 11.97
CA TYR A 32 4.42 9.00 11.43
C TYR A 32 5.59 8.01 11.62
N GLU A 33 5.31 6.73 11.43
CA GLU A 33 6.33 5.68 11.44
C GLU A 33 6.26 4.81 10.19
N ILE A 34 7.38 4.18 9.86
CA ILE A 34 7.50 3.20 8.78
C ILE A 34 7.82 1.86 9.42
N VAL A 35 7.04 0.83 9.10
CA VAL A 35 7.21 -0.53 9.59
C VAL A 35 7.52 -1.43 8.40
N ILE A 36 8.76 -1.89 8.31
CA ILE A 36 9.23 -2.77 7.24
C ILE A 36 9.26 -4.20 7.74
N ILE A 37 8.62 -5.10 6.99
CA ILE A 37 8.52 -6.52 7.30
C ILE A 37 9.25 -7.31 6.22
N GLU A 38 10.43 -7.79 6.53
CA GLU A 38 11.21 -8.68 5.66
C GLU A 38 10.69 -10.11 5.80
N ASP A 39 10.00 -10.60 4.78
CA ASP A 39 9.28 -11.87 4.76
C ASP A 39 10.16 -13.04 4.28
N GLY A 40 11.23 -13.34 5.03
CA GLY A 40 12.10 -14.47 4.75
C GLY A 40 13.02 -14.29 3.54
N SER A 41 13.38 -13.05 3.21
CA SER A 41 14.29 -12.75 2.10
C SER A 41 15.67 -13.38 2.27
N THR A 42 16.23 -13.88 1.17
CA THR A 42 17.65 -14.24 1.06
C THR A 42 18.51 -13.00 0.75
N ILE A 43 17.95 -12.04 0.02
CA ILE A 43 18.58 -10.73 -0.25
C ILE A 43 17.81 -9.70 0.59
N LYS A 44 18.40 -9.32 1.73
CA LYS A 44 17.75 -8.43 2.70
C LYS A 44 17.89 -6.97 2.30
N CYS A 45 16.89 -6.15 2.70
CA CYS A 45 16.95 -4.71 2.52
C CYS A 45 17.58 -3.96 3.70
N GLN A 46 18.05 -4.63 4.76
CA GLN A 46 18.53 -4.01 5.99
C GLN A 46 19.60 -2.95 5.76
N GLU A 47 20.61 -3.20 4.89
CA GLU A 47 21.65 -2.25 4.57
C GLU A 47 21.12 -0.98 3.87
N VAL A 48 20.01 -1.11 3.14
CA VAL A 48 19.35 0.03 2.50
C VAL A 48 18.75 0.96 3.57
N LEU A 49 18.19 0.40 4.65
CA LEU A 49 17.53 1.19 5.70
C LEU A 49 18.50 2.11 6.41
N GLU A 50 19.77 1.72 6.56
CA GLU A 50 20.81 2.51 7.21
C GLU A 50 21.03 3.86 6.52
N LYS A 51 20.84 3.96 5.20
CA LYS A 51 20.94 5.21 4.43
C LYS A 51 19.90 6.27 4.85
N TYR A 52 18.80 5.82 5.46
CA TYR A 52 17.65 6.67 5.80
C TYR A 52 17.41 6.81 7.30
N ALA A 53 18.27 6.20 8.14
CA ALA A 53 18.07 6.13 9.60
C ALA A 53 17.98 7.53 10.26
N ASP A 54 18.72 8.52 9.74
CA ASP A 54 18.72 9.90 10.26
C ASP A 54 17.52 10.74 9.77
N LYS A 55 16.77 10.25 8.77
CA LYS A 55 15.70 11.01 8.11
C LYS A 55 14.31 10.44 8.35
N LEU A 56 14.21 9.12 8.52
CA LEU A 56 12.96 8.39 8.60
C LEU A 56 12.87 7.58 9.89
N ASN A 57 11.71 7.56 10.52
CA ASN A 57 11.42 6.75 11.69
C ASN A 57 11.04 5.32 11.26
N ILE A 58 12.04 4.46 11.07
CA ILE A 58 11.88 3.11 10.53
C ILE A 58 12.02 2.07 11.65
N SER A 59 11.04 1.16 11.73
CA SER A 59 11.12 -0.09 12.48
C SER A 59 11.24 -1.26 11.49
N TYR A 60 12.24 -2.12 11.68
CA TYR A 60 12.50 -3.26 10.81
C TYR A 60 12.29 -4.58 11.56
N TYR A 61 11.55 -5.48 10.93
CA TYR A 61 11.27 -6.82 11.45
C TYR A 61 11.56 -7.88 10.39
N PHE A 62 12.35 -8.89 10.76
CA PHE A 62 12.56 -10.07 9.93
C PHE A 62 11.75 -11.24 10.47
N LYS A 63 11.07 -11.98 9.60
CA LYS A 63 10.35 -13.20 9.95
C LYS A 63 10.52 -14.27 8.87
N PRO A 64 10.27 -15.56 9.17
CA PRO A 64 10.15 -16.60 8.14
C PRO A 64 9.07 -16.25 7.11
N ASN A 65 9.28 -16.66 5.85
CA ASN A 65 8.31 -16.38 4.79
C ASN A 65 6.95 -17.02 5.09
N SER A 66 5.90 -16.21 5.02
CA SER A 66 4.51 -16.65 5.23
C SER A 66 3.52 -15.96 4.27
N GLY A 67 4.05 -15.18 3.34
CA GLY A 67 3.28 -14.50 2.31
C GLY A 67 2.85 -13.06 2.68
N PRO A 68 2.37 -12.30 1.65
CA PRO A 68 2.16 -10.86 1.79
C PRO A 68 1.05 -10.49 2.77
N GLY A 69 -0.06 -11.23 2.81
CA GLY A 69 -1.18 -10.96 3.72
C GLY A 69 -0.77 -11.08 5.19
N ASP A 70 -0.09 -12.18 5.55
CA ASP A 70 0.42 -12.39 6.90
C ASP A 70 1.47 -11.35 7.29
N SER A 71 2.34 -10.97 6.35
CA SER A 71 3.36 -9.94 6.59
C SER A 71 2.74 -8.56 6.85
N ARG A 72 1.66 -8.21 6.14
CA ARG A 72 0.88 -6.99 6.40
C ARG A 72 0.25 -7.03 7.79
N ASN A 73 -0.38 -8.16 8.16
CA ASN A 73 -0.96 -8.35 9.50
C ASN A 73 0.11 -8.20 10.59
N PHE A 74 1.23 -8.90 10.44
CA PHE A 74 2.34 -8.80 11.38
C PHE A 74 2.84 -7.35 11.55
N GLY A 75 2.96 -6.61 10.44
CA GLY A 75 3.34 -5.21 10.47
C GLY A 75 2.33 -4.34 11.22
N MET A 76 1.03 -4.51 10.99
CA MET A 76 -0.04 -3.79 11.68
C MET A 76 -0.08 -4.11 13.19
N GLU A 77 0.23 -5.35 13.59
CA GLU A 77 0.37 -5.74 15.00
C GLU A 77 1.55 -5.05 15.70
N LYS A 78 2.67 -4.86 14.99
CA LYS A 78 3.88 -4.18 15.52
C LYS A 78 3.79 -2.67 15.51
N ALA A 79 2.93 -2.12 14.67
CA ALA A 79 2.74 -0.69 14.49
C ALA A 79 2.13 -0.03 15.73
N ARG A 80 2.43 1.26 15.94
CA ARG A 80 1.94 2.07 17.08
C ARG A 80 0.83 3.03 16.67
N GLY A 81 0.70 3.33 15.39
CA GLY A 81 -0.30 4.26 14.85
C GLY A 81 -1.73 3.78 15.05
N ASN A 82 -2.66 4.71 14.94
CA ASN A 82 -4.09 4.44 15.00
C ASN A 82 -4.74 4.28 13.60
N TYR A 83 -3.96 4.54 12.56
CA TYR A 83 -4.33 4.34 11.17
C TYR A 83 -3.15 3.80 10.38
N PHE A 84 -3.33 2.66 9.73
CA PHE A 84 -2.31 1.99 8.93
C PHE A 84 -2.45 2.37 7.47
N ILE A 85 -1.34 2.57 6.78
CA ILE A 85 -1.29 2.73 5.33
C ILE A 85 -0.34 1.68 4.79
N ILE A 86 -0.87 0.80 3.95
CA ILE A 86 -0.16 -0.34 3.38
C ILE A 86 0.35 0.05 2.01
N PHE A 87 1.62 -0.18 1.75
CA PHE A 87 2.26 -0.03 0.44
C PHE A 87 2.98 -1.30 0.04
N ASP A 88 2.96 -1.63 -1.26
CA ASP A 88 3.90 -2.59 -1.80
C ASP A 88 5.28 -1.93 -1.99
N SER A 89 6.37 -2.71 -1.93
CA SER A 89 7.75 -2.20 -2.00
C SER A 89 8.10 -1.52 -3.33
N ASP A 90 7.34 -1.80 -4.40
CA ASP A 90 7.51 -1.24 -5.74
C ASP A 90 6.67 0.03 -6.01
N CYS A 91 6.27 0.72 -4.94
CA CYS A 91 5.58 2.00 -5.01
C CYS A 91 6.54 3.18 -4.84
N ILE A 92 6.25 4.29 -5.54
CA ILE A 92 6.87 5.61 -5.31
C ILE A 92 5.77 6.54 -4.80
N ILE A 93 6.01 7.18 -3.68
CA ILE A 93 4.99 7.94 -2.94
C ILE A 93 5.15 9.44 -3.22
N PRO A 94 4.08 10.14 -3.67
CA PRO A 94 4.11 11.60 -3.82
C PRO A 94 4.39 12.33 -2.49
N ALA A 95 5.13 13.43 -2.55
CA ALA A 95 5.53 14.19 -1.36
C ALA A 95 4.34 14.68 -0.50
N ASN A 96 3.22 14.99 -1.12
CA ASN A 96 1.99 15.46 -0.45
C ASN A 96 1.03 14.33 -0.03
N TYR A 97 1.39 13.06 -0.21
CA TYR A 97 0.48 11.92 -0.02
C TYR A 97 -0.22 11.91 1.35
N LEU A 98 0.52 12.02 2.46
CA LEU A 98 -0.07 11.99 3.81
C LEU A 98 -0.92 13.23 4.10
N ILE A 99 -0.60 14.38 3.51
CA ILE A 99 -1.41 15.60 3.60
C ILE A 99 -2.78 15.35 2.96
N GLU A 100 -2.80 14.78 1.76
CA GLU A 100 -4.04 14.49 1.04
C GLU A 100 -4.91 13.45 1.77
N VAL A 101 -4.27 12.39 2.29
CA VAL A 101 -4.96 11.38 3.11
C VAL A 101 -5.56 12.00 4.36
N GLU A 102 -4.78 12.78 5.10
CA GLU A 102 -5.26 13.40 6.34
C GLU A 102 -6.40 14.37 6.09
N ASN A 103 -6.30 15.21 5.06
CA ASN A 103 -7.37 16.15 4.67
C ASN A 103 -8.66 15.40 4.31
N ALA A 104 -8.57 14.36 3.48
CA ALA A 104 -9.73 13.56 3.10
C ALA A 104 -10.39 12.86 4.30
N LEU A 105 -9.60 12.35 5.25
CA LEU A 105 -10.10 11.70 6.47
C LEU A 105 -10.64 12.70 7.50
N LYS A 106 -10.16 13.95 7.52
CA LYS A 106 -10.71 15.03 8.32
C LYS A 106 -12.06 15.51 7.77
N GLU A 107 -12.19 15.58 6.45
CA GLU A 107 -13.43 15.95 5.78
C GLU A 107 -14.52 14.88 5.95
N THR A 108 -14.16 13.63 5.66
CA THR A 108 -15.05 12.48 5.81
C THR A 108 -14.23 11.28 6.27
N TYR A 109 -14.37 10.93 7.55
CA TYR A 109 -13.69 9.78 8.12
C TYR A 109 -14.26 8.48 7.55
N VAL A 110 -13.37 7.54 7.25
CA VAL A 110 -13.69 6.16 6.85
C VAL A 110 -12.65 5.21 7.45
N ASP A 111 -13.08 4.02 7.84
CA ASP A 111 -12.18 3.03 8.46
C ASP A 111 -11.28 2.32 7.45
N CYS A 112 -11.65 2.31 6.16
CA CYS A 112 -10.81 1.75 5.10
C CYS A 112 -10.91 2.58 3.82
N PHE A 113 -9.76 2.92 3.24
CA PHE A 113 -9.71 3.57 1.93
C PHE A 113 -8.72 2.88 1.00
N GLY A 114 -8.84 3.16 -0.28
CA GLY A 114 -7.80 2.90 -1.26
C GLY A 114 -7.52 4.13 -2.09
N GLY A 115 -6.29 4.24 -2.58
CA GLY A 115 -5.90 5.25 -3.55
C GLY A 115 -5.61 4.62 -4.92
N PRO A 116 -5.72 5.41 -6.01
CA PRO A 116 -5.40 4.92 -7.34
C PRO A 116 -3.89 4.74 -7.56
N ASP A 117 -3.54 3.91 -8.54
CA ASP A 117 -2.19 3.87 -9.07
C ASP A 117 -2.06 4.73 -10.34
N LYS A 118 -0.91 5.37 -10.49
CA LYS A 118 -0.55 6.16 -11.67
C LYS A 118 0.78 5.68 -12.25
N ALA A 119 1.00 5.96 -13.52
CA ALA A 119 2.31 5.80 -14.15
C ALA A 119 3.10 7.11 -14.04
N LEU A 120 4.41 7.02 -13.74
CA LEU A 120 5.33 8.15 -13.87
C LEU A 120 5.67 8.40 -15.33
N ASP A 121 5.95 9.64 -15.69
CA ASP A 121 6.43 10.00 -17.04
C ASP A 121 7.75 9.31 -17.39
N SER A 122 8.58 9.03 -16.39
CA SER A 122 9.84 8.30 -16.52
C SER A 122 9.68 6.78 -16.71
N PHE A 123 8.47 6.23 -16.53
CA PHE A 123 8.24 4.81 -16.75
C PHE A 123 8.36 4.45 -18.23
N SER A 124 8.82 3.23 -18.52
CA SER A 124 8.90 2.73 -19.89
C SER A 124 7.51 2.69 -20.56
N ASP A 125 7.47 2.72 -21.89
CA ASP A 125 6.21 2.67 -22.64
C ASP A 125 5.43 1.39 -22.34
N ILE A 126 6.10 0.28 -22.05
CA ILE A 126 5.49 -0.99 -21.63
C ILE A 126 4.82 -0.82 -20.26
N GLN A 127 5.49 -0.22 -19.29
CA GLN A 127 4.91 0.04 -17.96
C GLN A 127 3.68 0.97 -18.05
N LYS A 128 3.77 2.01 -18.89
CA LYS A 128 2.64 2.92 -19.17
C LYS A 128 1.47 2.20 -19.82
N ALA A 129 1.74 1.33 -20.81
CA ALA A 129 0.72 0.55 -21.48
C ALA A 129 0.03 -0.46 -20.53
N ILE A 130 0.80 -1.13 -19.68
CA ILE A 130 0.27 -2.04 -18.65
C ILE A 130 -0.57 -1.26 -17.63
N ASN A 131 -0.09 -0.09 -17.16
CA ASN A 131 -0.85 0.76 -16.27
C ASN A 131 -2.16 1.19 -16.91
N PHE A 132 -2.14 1.68 -18.16
CA PHE A 132 -3.34 2.04 -18.90
C PHE A 132 -4.31 0.86 -19.03
N ALA A 133 -3.83 -0.32 -19.41
CA ALA A 133 -4.68 -1.52 -19.50
C ALA A 133 -5.33 -1.89 -18.16
N MET A 134 -4.61 -1.73 -17.05
CA MET A 134 -5.08 -2.11 -15.71
C MET A 134 -5.97 -1.03 -15.04
N THR A 135 -5.93 0.22 -15.50
CA THR A 135 -6.73 1.34 -14.96
C THR A 135 -7.86 1.77 -15.88
N SER A 136 -7.84 1.33 -17.15
CA SER A 136 -8.88 1.67 -18.13
C SER A 136 -10.26 1.13 -17.72
N PHE A 137 -11.28 1.93 -17.93
CA PHE A 137 -12.67 1.53 -17.73
C PHE A 137 -13.06 0.32 -18.57
N LEU A 138 -12.51 0.21 -19.80
CA LEU A 138 -12.82 -0.89 -20.72
C LEU A 138 -12.30 -2.26 -20.22
N THR A 139 -11.20 -2.28 -19.48
CA THR A 139 -10.56 -3.52 -19.04
C THR A 139 -10.93 -3.91 -17.61
N THR A 140 -11.21 -2.94 -16.75
CA THR A 140 -11.44 -3.17 -15.32
C THR A 140 -12.79 -2.67 -14.82
N GLY A 141 -13.66 -2.19 -15.72
CA GLY A 141 -14.97 -1.63 -15.34
C GLY A 141 -14.90 -0.39 -14.46
N GLY A 142 -13.73 0.29 -14.44
CA GLY A 142 -13.51 1.46 -13.59
C GLY A 142 -13.16 1.14 -12.13
N ILE A 143 -13.02 -0.14 -11.75
CA ILE A 143 -12.71 -0.57 -10.38
C ILE A 143 -11.32 -0.05 -9.95
N ARG A 144 -10.38 0.12 -10.89
CA ARG A 144 -9.01 0.61 -10.62
C ARG A 144 -8.77 2.05 -11.06
N GLY A 145 -9.66 2.62 -11.87
CA GLY A 145 -9.46 3.91 -12.53
C GLY A 145 -10.07 5.13 -11.82
N GLY A 146 -10.51 5.00 -10.58
CA GLY A 146 -10.88 6.16 -9.77
C GLY A 146 -12.23 6.81 -10.09
N SER A 147 -13.21 6.11 -10.66
CA SER A 147 -14.56 6.62 -10.75
C SER A 147 -15.31 6.40 -9.43
N GLU A 148 -15.75 7.48 -8.80
CA GLU A 148 -16.71 7.46 -7.69
C GLU A 148 -18.06 6.90 -8.17
N LYS A 149 -18.17 5.61 -8.39
CA LYS A 149 -19.46 4.98 -8.61
C LYS A 149 -20.01 4.45 -7.30
N ILE A 150 -21.22 4.87 -7.06
CA ILE A 150 -22.17 4.39 -6.05
C ILE A 150 -22.07 2.86 -5.93
N GLY A 151 -21.33 2.42 -4.93
CA GLY A 151 -21.10 1.02 -4.65
C GLY A 151 -19.95 0.85 -3.67
N LYS A 152 -19.87 -0.30 -3.07
CA LYS A 152 -18.78 -0.65 -2.14
C LYS A 152 -17.45 -0.67 -2.92
N PHE A 153 -16.55 0.26 -2.63
CA PHE A 153 -15.23 0.33 -3.24
C PHE A 153 -14.34 -0.78 -2.66
N GLN A 154 -13.57 -1.46 -3.49
CA GLN A 154 -12.61 -2.49 -3.07
C GLN A 154 -11.18 -1.93 -3.08
N PRO A 155 -10.62 -1.49 -1.94
CA PRO A 155 -9.23 -1.10 -1.82
C PRO A 155 -8.28 -2.21 -2.23
N ARG A 156 -7.10 -1.82 -2.71
CA ARG A 156 -6.02 -2.74 -3.07
C ARG A 156 -4.83 -2.51 -2.15
N SER A 157 -4.21 -3.59 -1.70
CA SER A 157 -3.16 -3.56 -0.69
C SER A 157 -1.88 -2.82 -1.10
N PHE A 158 -1.66 -2.58 -2.38
CA PHE A 158 -0.54 -1.74 -2.81
C PHE A 158 -0.69 -0.25 -2.39
N ASN A 159 -1.91 0.18 -2.06
CA ASN A 159 -2.23 1.53 -1.59
C ASN A 159 -3.57 1.49 -0.83
N MET A 160 -3.53 0.98 0.39
CA MET A 160 -4.71 0.78 1.23
C MET A 160 -4.51 1.42 2.60
N GLY A 161 -5.47 2.23 3.03
CA GLY A 161 -5.57 2.68 4.40
C GLY A 161 -6.56 1.84 5.21
N LEU A 162 -6.21 1.53 6.47
CA LEU A 162 -7.04 0.74 7.38
C LEU A 162 -6.91 1.28 8.80
N SER A 163 -8.02 1.62 9.45
CA SER A 163 -7.99 2.02 10.86
C SER A 163 -7.60 0.84 11.76
N ARG A 164 -6.96 1.13 12.90
CA ARG A 164 -6.66 0.10 13.91
C ARG A 164 -7.92 -0.63 14.35
N ARG A 165 -9.03 0.10 14.55
CA ARG A 165 -10.32 -0.50 14.90
C ARG A 165 -10.78 -1.51 13.85
N ALA A 166 -10.72 -1.16 12.57
CA ALA A 166 -11.13 -2.07 11.48
C ALA A 166 -10.21 -3.29 11.41
N PHE A 167 -8.90 -3.12 11.61
CA PHE A 167 -7.94 -4.23 11.69
C PHE A 167 -8.24 -5.18 12.85
N GLU A 168 -8.43 -4.66 14.06
CA GLU A 168 -8.68 -5.45 15.27
C GLU A 168 -9.99 -6.27 15.16
N VAL A 169 -11.03 -5.69 14.59
CA VAL A 169 -12.34 -6.35 14.43
C VAL A 169 -12.32 -7.35 13.28
N SER A 170 -11.75 -7.00 12.12
CA SER A 170 -11.71 -7.89 10.95
C SER A 170 -10.62 -8.96 11.03
N LYS A 171 -9.64 -8.81 11.91
CA LYS A 171 -8.40 -9.60 12.01
C LYS A 171 -7.49 -9.46 10.77
N GLY A 172 -7.65 -8.37 10.01
CA GLY A 172 -6.82 -8.07 8.85
C GLY A 172 -7.00 -9.03 7.67
N PHE A 173 -5.92 -9.30 6.94
CA PHE A 173 -5.93 -10.17 5.75
C PHE A 173 -6.13 -11.65 6.15
N GLY A 174 -6.97 -12.34 5.38
CA GLY A 174 -7.19 -13.78 5.53
C GLY A 174 -6.09 -14.63 4.86
N ASN A 175 -6.21 -15.96 5.00
CA ASN A 175 -5.25 -16.93 4.42
C ASN A 175 -5.55 -17.25 2.94
N ILE A 176 -6.28 -16.38 2.23
CA ILE A 176 -6.63 -16.55 0.82
C ILE A 176 -5.57 -15.83 -0.02
N HIS A 177 -4.93 -16.55 -0.94
CA HIS A 177 -3.99 -15.96 -1.90
C HIS A 177 -4.04 -16.75 -3.23
N PRO A 178 -4.26 -16.09 -4.36
CA PRO A 178 -4.61 -14.68 -4.54
C PRO A 178 -6.07 -14.38 -4.15
N GLY A 179 -6.36 -13.11 -3.79
CA GLY A 179 -7.71 -12.65 -3.46
C GLY A 179 -7.88 -12.09 -2.05
N GLU A 180 -6.78 -11.87 -1.33
CA GLU A 180 -6.76 -11.32 0.03
C GLU A 180 -7.41 -9.93 0.14
N ASP A 181 -7.27 -9.07 -0.88
CA ASP A 181 -7.85 -7.72 -0.88
C ASP A 181 -9.39 -7.73 -0.99
N PRO A 182 -9.99 -8.44 -1.99
CA PRO A 182 -11.45 -8.60 -2.03
C PRO A 182 -12.03 -9.28 -0.79
N ASP A 183 -11.37 -10.31 -0.27
CA ASP A 183 -11.78 -11.00 0.95
C ASP A 183 -11.88 -10.03 2.13
N LEU A 184 -10.82 -9.26 2.39
CA LEU A 184 -10.81 -8.26 3.44
C LEU A 184 -11.93 -7.23 3.24
N SER A 185 -12.11 -6.74 2.01
CA SER A 185 -13.16 -5.75 1.70
C SER A 185 -14.57 -6.28 2.00
N ILE A 186 -14.87 -7.52 1.61
CA ILE A 186 -16.17 -8.16 1.86
C ILE A 186 -16.39 -8.30 3.37
N ARG A 187 -15.41 -8.79 4.13
CA ARG A 187 -15.52 -8.95 5.59
C ARG A 187 -15.68 -7.59 6.29
N LEU A 188 -15.02 -6.54 5.85
CA LEU A 188 -15.22 -5.19 6.36
C LEU A 188 -16.67 -4.73 6.17
N TRP A 189 -17.26 -4.95 5.00
CA TRP A 189 -18.66 -4.60 4.74
C TRP A 189 -19.65 -5.40 5.58
N GLU A 190 -19.41 -6.69 5.78
CA GLU A 190 -20.22 -7.56 6.65
C GLU A 190 -20.17 -7.12 8.12
N LEU A 191 -19.02 -6.57 8.54
CA LEU A 191 -18.80 -6.00 9.87
C LEU A 191 -19.34 -4.56 10.02
N GLY A 192 -19.93 -4.00 8.96
CA GLY A 192 -20.52 -2.66 8.97
C GLY A 192 -19.54 -1.52 8.74
N PHE A 193 -18.28 -1.81 8.32
CA PHE A 193 -17.33 -0.79 7.93
C PHE A 193 -17.55 -0.32 6.48
N GLU A 194 -17.29 0.95 6.25
CA GLU A 194 -17.32 1.53 4.91
C GLU A 194 -15.93 1.55 4.29
N THR A 195 -15.89 1.41 2.95
CA THR A 195 -14.68 1.55 2.16
C THR A 195 -14.85 2.68 1.16
N ARG A 196 -13.80 3.48 0.94
CA ARG A 196 -13.86 4.66 0.06
C ARG A 196 -12.63 4.75 -0.82
N LEU A 197 -12.79 5.30 -2.02
CA LEU A 197 -11.68 5.79 -2.84
C LEU A 197 -11.30 7.20 -2.39
N ILE A 198 -10.00 7.47 -2.19
CA ILE A 198 -9.43 8.80 -2.05
C ILE A 198 -8.60 9.10 -3.32
N PRO A 199 -9.16 9.81 -4.31
CA PRO A 199 -8.47 10.01 -5.60
C PRO A 199 -7.14 10.76 -5.50
N GLN A 200 -7.00 11.61 -4.49
CA GLN A 200 -5.79 12.40 -4.24
C GLN A 200 -4.66 11.57 -3.60
N ALA A 201 -5.00 10.49 -2.90
CA ALA A 201 -4.05 9.55 -2.29
C ALA A 201 -3.52 8.54 -3.32
N TYR A 202 -2.99 9.01 -4.44
CA TYR A 202 -2.43 8.12 -5.46
C TYR A 202 -0.97 7.77 -5.18
N VAL A 203 -0.53 6.64 -5.73
CA VAL A 203 0.89 6.23 -5.74
C VAL A 203 1.32 5.94 -7.18
N TYR A 204 2.62 6.00 -7.43
CA TYR A 204 3.19 5.51 -8.68
C TYR A 204 3.64 4.06 -8.47
N HIS A 205 2.95 3.12 -9.09
CA HIS A 205 3.21 1.70 -8.93
C HIS A 205 4.06 1.16 -10.09
N LYS A 206 5.31 0.78 -9.77
CA LYS A 206 6.29 0.29 -10.74
C LYS A 206 6.01 -1.18 -11.08
N ARG A 207 5.13 -1.41 -12.03
CA ARG A 207 4.77 -2.78 -12.43
C ARG A 207 5.94 -3.50 -13.08
N ARG A 208 5.99 -4.82 -12.88
CA ARG A 208 7.01 -5.70 -13.45
C ARG A 208 7.01 -5.65 -14.97
N ILE A 209 8.20 -5.57 -15.59
CA ILE A 209 8.40 -5.46 -17.04
C ILE A 209 8.48 -6.84 -17.72
N ASP A 210 8.47 -7.93 -16.94
CA ASP A 210 8.73 -9.29 -17.43
C ASP A 210 7.44 -9.91 -18.01
N TRP A 211 7.42 -10.07 -19.33
CA TRP A 211 6.30 -10.65 -20.06
C TRP A 211 6.00 -12.10 -19.63
N GLU A 212 7.02 -12.89 -19.25
CA GLU A 212 6.83 -14.25 -18.78
C GLU A 212 6.06 -14.26 -17.44
N LYS A 213 6.38 -13.34 -16.54
CA LYS A 213 5.68 -13.20 -15.24
C LYS A 213 4.30 -12.54 -15.38
N PHE A 214 4.09 -11.70 -16.40
CA PHE A 214 2.78 -11.13 -16.69
C PHE A 214 1.78 -12.16 -17.21
N ALA A 215 2.25 -13.14 -17.99
CA ALA A 215 1.40 -14.19 -18.55
C ALA A 215 0.96 -15.25 -17.51
N ILE A 216 1.57 -15.28 -16.32
CA ILE A 216 1.30 -16.25 -15.25
C ILE A 216 0.34 -15.65 -14.18
N GLN A 217 0.03 -14.35 -14.23
CA GLN A 217 -0.95 -13.68 -13.36
C GLN A 217 -2.38 -13.78 -13.93
#